data_5af8710108f20f2bb4128b8dcacb556a
#
_entry.id   5af8710108f20f2bb4128b8dcacb556a
#
_cell.length_a   1.000
_cell.length_b   1.000
_cell.length_c   1.000
_cell.angle_alpha   90.00
_cell.angle_beta   90.00
_cell.angle_gamma   90.00
#
_symmetry.space_group_name_H-M   'P 1'
#
loop_
_entity.id
_entity.type
_entity.pdbx_description
1 polymer ?
#
loop_
_entity_poly.entity_id
_entity_poly.type
_entity_poly.pdbx_seq_one_letter_code
_entity_poly.pdbx_strand_id
1 'polypeptide(L)'
;MQSFKIGGMGSKREFEIAFVGLRQGGHDFTYELNEAFFKERGTEYAENIHANVKLLLEKNIGFLILKFSVGGSAEVNCDRCGNFLKVDLWDEFNIVVKTAENPAEMNEQEEDADVFYIAKTESHLDVSDWLYEFVMLSIPPQHVCGENETGESLCNAEVLRKLEEMRAKTEEHNAISIWTGLDKFKEN
;
A
#
# COMPACT_ATOMS: atom_id res chain seq x y z
N MET A 1 -17.16 25.39 0.12
CA MET A 1 -16.70 24.06 -0.32
C MET A 1 -16.26 24.20 -1.77
N GLN A 2 -14.98 24.29 -2.02
CA GLN A 2 -14.43 24.23 -3.38
C GLN A 2 -13.72 22.90 -3.53
N SER A 3 -14.38 21.98 -4.21
CA SER A 3 -13.77 20.70 -4.61
C SER A 3 -12.95 20.95 -5.87
N PHE A 4 -11.65 20.82 -5.78
CA PHE A 4 -10.77 20.79 -6.95
C PHE A 4 -10.69 19.37 -7.49
N LYS A 5 -11.29 19.13 -8.65
CA LYS A 5 -11.02 17.92 -9.45
C LYS A 5 -9.83 18.21 -10.35
N ILE A 6 -8.74 17.51 -10.13
CA ILE A 6 -7.58 17.52 -11.01
C ILE A 6 -7.51 16.14 -11.66
N GLY A 7 -7.80 16.07 -12.94
CA GLY A 7 -7.64 14.88 -13.76
C GLY A 7 -6.77 15.23 -14.96
N GLY A 8 -5.63 14.57 -15.13
CA GLY A 8 -4.80 14.70 -16.31
C GLY A 8 -3.34 14.27 -16.06
N MET A 9 -2.67 13.75 -17.06
CA MET A 9 -1.29 13.23 -17.07
C MET A 9 -0.31 14.08 -16.25
N GLY A 10 0.27 13.47 -15.20
CA GLY A 10 0.95 14.09 -14.07
C GLY A 10 2.10 15.05 -14.40
N SER A 11 1.86 16.31 -14.13
CA SER A 11 2.92 17.27 -13.83
C SER A 11 3.25 17.14 -12.33
N LYS A 12 4.53 17.20 -11.92
CA LYS A 12 4.96 17.21 -10.50
C LYS A 12 4.15 18.15 -9.61
N ARG A 13 3.56 19.21 -10.17
CA ARG A 13 2.73 20.19 -9.46
C ARG A 13 1.31 19.71 -9.11
N GLU A 14 0.88 18.60 -9.66
CA GLU A 14 -0.46 18.04 -9.41
C GLU A 14 -0.62 17.52 -7.98
N PHE A 15 0.47 17.04 -7.41
CA PHE A 15 0.52 16.47 -6.06
C PHE A 15 1.09 17.42 -5.00
N GLU A 16 1.43 18.66 -5.40
CA GLU A 16 1.94 19.69 -4.50
C GLU A 16 0.79 20.53 -3.91
N ILE A 17 0.70 20.59 -2.60
CA ILE A 17 -0.26 21.41 -1.87
C ILE A 17 0.44 22.65 -1.32
N ALA A 18 0.05 23.85 -1.79
CA ALA A 18 0.53 25.15 -1.29
C ALA A 18 -0.08 25.47 0.09
N PHE A 19 0.35 24.74 1.14
CA PHE A 19 -0.27 24.76 2.46
C PHE A 19 -0.10 26.10 3.19
N VAL A 20 0.90 26.90 2.87
CA VAL A 20 1.12 28.22 3.50
C VAL A 20 -0.04 29.16 3.21
N GLY A 21 -0.59 29.12 1.99
CA GLY A 21 -1.73 29.94 1.58
C GLY A 21 -3.08 29.49 2.13
N LEU A 22 -3.17 28.31 2.72
CA LEU A 22 -4.42 27.80 3.28
C LEU A 22 -4.74 28.50 4.62
N ARG A 23 -6.02 28.66 4.91
CA ARG A 23 -6.51 29.11 6.22
C ARG A 23 -6.38 27.95 7.23
N GLN A 24 -6.47 28.26 8.53
CA GLN A 24 -6.62 27.23 9.55
C GLN A 24 -7.95 26.47 9.37
N GLY A 25 -7.93 25.16 9.63
CA GLY A 25 -9.08 24.27 9.49
C GLY A 25 -8.89 23.25 8.38
N GLY A 26 -9.97 22.59 7.99
CA GLY A 26 -9.98 21.47 7.05
C GLY A 26 -10.06 21.92 5.59
N HIS A 27 -9.31 21.25 4.74
CA HIS A 27 -9.26 21.43 3.28
C HIS A 27 -9.30 20.07 2.60
N ASP A 28 -10.25 19.89 1.68
CA ASP A 28 -10.46 18.63 0.96
C ASP A 28 -9.75 18.64 -0.38
N PHE A 29 -9.02 17.56 -0.66
CA PHE A 29 -8.39 17.27 -1.95
C PHE A 29 -8.84 15.89 -2.41
N THR A 30 -8.83 15.67 -3.73
CA THR A 30 -9.17 14.36 -4.31
C THR A 30 -8.22 14.10 -5.46
N TYR A 31 -7.62 12.91 -5.45
CA TYR A 31 -6.67 12.44 -6.45
C TYR A 31 -7.22 11.19 -7.13
N GLU A 32 -7.27 11.22 -8.46
CA GLU A 32 -7.61 10.08 -9.29
C GLU A 32 -6.33 9.51 -9.88
N LEU A 33 -5.90 8.34 -9.38
CA LEU A 33 -4.65 7.70 -9.74
C LEU A 33 -4.93 6.54 -10.68
N ASN A 34 -4.23 6.51 -11.79
CA ASN A 34 -4.35 5.46 -12.78
C ASN A 34 -3.07 4.60 -12.84
N GLU A 35 -3.11 3.54 -13.61
CA GLU A 35 -2.00 2.61 -13.77
C GLU A 35 -0.67 3.28 -14.17
N ALA A 36 -0.70 4.36 -14.98
CA ALA A 36 0.52 5.07 -15.40
C ALA A 36 1.28 5.64 -14.20
N PHE A 37 0.56 6.19 -13.21
CA PHE A 37 1.16 6.72 -11.97
C PHE A 37 1.96 5.65 -11.20
N PHE A 38 1.48 4.41 -11.19
CA PHE A 38 2.11 3.29 -10.48
C PHE A 38 3.26 2.70 -11.30
N LYS A 39 3.10 2.56 -12.62
CA LYS A 39 4.16 2.06 -13.51
C LYS A 39 5.40 2.96 -13.52
N GLU A 40 5.24 4.27 -13.49
CA GLU A 40 6.35 5.23 -13.39
C GLU A 40 7.17 5.04 -12.09
N ARG A 41 6.57 4.46 -11.05
CA ARG A 41 7.20 4.16 -9.75
C ARG A 41 7.68 2.71 -9.61
N GLY A 42 7.60 1.91 -10.69
CA GLY A 42 8.15 0.56 -10.74
C GLY A 42 7.29 -0.52 -10.07
N THR A 43 5.97 -0.33 -10.02
CA THR A 43 5.05 -1.36 -9.51
C THR A 43 5.00 -2.54 -10.47
N GLU A 44 5.33 -3.75 -10.00
CA GLU A 44 5.39 -4.98 -10.79
C GLU A 44 4.38 -6.06 -10.32
N TYR A 45 3.91 -6.01 -9.06
CA TYR A 45 3.08 -7.08 -8.48
C TYR A 45 1.57 -6.85 -8.57
N ALA A 46 1.14 -5.69 -9.06
CA ALA A 46 -0.26 -5.37 -9.29
C ALA A 46 -0.41 -4.62 -10.63
N GLU A 47 -1.48 -4.90 -11.33
CA GLU A 47 -1.82 -4.33 -12.64
C GLU A 47 -3.20 -3.67 -12.58
N ASN A 48 -3.53 -2.88 -13.62
CA ASN A 48 -4.85 -2.25 -13.76
C ASN A 48 -5.30 -1.50 -12.51
N ILE A 49 -4.35 -0.82 -11.84
CA ILE A 49 -4.62 -0.07 -10.61
C ILE A 49 -5.40 1.19 -10.95
N HIS A 50 -6.57 1.34 -10.35
CA HIS A 50 -7.40 2.53 -10.38
C HIS A 50 -7.76 2.91 -8.95
N ALA A 51 -7.19 4.00 -8.45
CA ALA A 51 -7.44 4.45 -7.09
C ALA A 51 -7.99 5.88 -7.07
N ASN A 52 -8.91 6.11 -6.15
CA ASN A 52 -9.41 7.43 -5.79
C ASN A 52 -9.05 7.68 -4.34
N VAL A 53 -8.20 8.67 -4.10
CA VAL A 53 -7.75 9.02 -2.76
C VAL A 53 -8.32 10.38 -2.38
N LYS A 54 -9.09 10.39 -1.28
CA LYS A 54 -9.55 11.62 -0.65
C LYS A 54 -8.59 11.99 0.46
N LEU A 55 -8.11 13.22 0.44
CA LEU A 55 -7.24 13.77 1.47
C LEU A 55 -7.93 14.94 2.15
N LEU A 56 -8.16 14.82 3.45
CA LEU A 56 -8.52 15.93 4.33
C LEU A 56 -7.24 16.44 5.02
N LEU A 57 -6.80 17.65 4.63
CA LEU A 57 -5.70 18.36 5.28
C LEU A 57 -6.29 19.31 6.33
N GLU A 58 -5.99 19.06 7.61
CA GLU A 58 -6.33 19.94 8.72
C GLU A 58 -5.11 20.79 9.09
N LYS A 59 -5.18 22.10 8.77
CA LYS A 59 -4.11 23.04 9.11
C LYS A 59 -4.28 23.57 10.53
N ASN A 60 -3.31 23.26 11.38
CA ASN A 60 -3.23 23.73 12.76
C ASN A 60 -2.04 24.69 12.96
N ILE A 61 -1.91 25.28 14.15
CA ILE A 61 -0.78 26.11 14.51
C ILE A 61 0.44 25.20 14.74
N GLY A 62 1.42 25.27 13.83
CA GLY A 62 2.69 24.56 13.95
C GLY A 62 2.71 23.13 13.37
N PHE A 63 1.59 22.58 12.93
CA PHE A 63 1.52 21.26 12.30
C PHE A 63 0.33 21.12 11.38
N LEU A 64 0.40 20.12 10.48
CA LEU A 64 -0.70 19.69 9.62
C LEU A 64 -1.09 18.26 9.99
N ILE A 65 -2.38 17.94 9.91
CA ILE A 65 -2.86 16.56 9.96
C ILE A 65 -3.41 16.23 8.57
N LEU A 66 -2.92 15.17 7.98
CA LEU A 66 -3.35 14.65 6.70
C LEU A 66 -4.09 13.33 6.92
N LYS A 67 -5.34 13.25 6.50
CA LYS A 67 -6.18 12.05 6.59
C LYS A 67 -6.50 11.59 5.18
N PHE A 68 -5.97 10.43 4.83
CA PHE A 68 -6.16 9.82 3.53
C PHE A 68 -7.21 8.72 3.63
N SER A 69 -8.19 8.73 2.72
CA SER A 69 -9.14 7.64 2.52
C SER A 69 -8.96 7.10 1.11
N VAL A 70 -8.44 5.89 1.03
CA VAL A 70 -8.17 5.19 -0.23
C VAL A 70 -9.39 4.39 -0.64
N GLY A 71 -9.72 4.40 -1.92
CA GLY A 71 -10.74 3.53 -2.51
C GLY A 71 -10.39 3.24 -3.97
N GLY A 72 -10.82 2.07 -4.46
CA GLY A 72 -10.53 1.71 -5.84
C GLY A 72 -10.44 0.22 -6.08
N SER A 73 -9.66 -0.19 -7.09
CA SER A 73 -9.42 -1.60 -7.39
C SER A 73 -8.06 -1.79 -8.07
N ALA A 74 -7.51 -2.99 -7.91
CA ALA A 74 -6.32 -3.44 -8.58
C ALA A 74 -6.50 -4.89 -9.05
N GLU A 75 -5.65 -5.33 -9.99
CA GLU A 75 -5.53 -6.72 -10.38
C GLU A 75 -4.23 -7.29 -9.84
N VAL A 76 -4.32 -8.43 -9.15
CA VAL A 76 -3.19 -9.13 -8.55
C VAL A 76 -3.23 -10.60 -8.91
N ASN A 77 -2.12 -11.31 -8.75
CA ASN A 77 -2.10 -12.75 -8.96
C ASN A 77 -2.53 -13.51 -7.70
N CYS A 78 -3.34 -14.54 -7.88
CA CYS A 78 -3.67 -15.46 -6.79
C CYS A 78 -2.41 -16.16 -6.27
N ASP A 79 -2.13 -16.06 -4.96
CA ASP A 79 -0.96 -16.66 -4.31
C ASP A 79 -0.92 -18.19 -4.40
N ARG A 80 -2.06 -18.82 -4.70
CA ARG A 80 -2.19 -20.27 -4.78
C ARG A 80 -2.08 -20.82 -6.19
N CYS A 81 -2.73 -20.16 -7.16
CA CYS A 81 -2.83 -20.72 -8.51
C CYS A 81 -2.34 -19.80 -9.63
N GLY A 82 -1.96 -18.55 -9.32
CA GLY A 82 -1.47 -17.57 -10.28
C GLY A 82 -2.54 -16.93 -11.18
N ASN A 83 -3.82 -17.24 -11.00
CA ASN A 83 -4.89 -16.57 -11.75
C ASN A 83 -4.97 -15.10 -11.36
N PHE A 84 -5.32 -14.25 -12.32
CA PHE A 84 -5.61 -12.85 -12.05
C PHE A 84 -6.88 -12.71 -11.20
N LEU A 85 -6.80 -11.86 -10.19
CA LEU A 85 -7.88 -11.51 -9.29
C LEU A 85 -8.04 -10.01 -9.26
N LYS A 86 -9.27 -9.54 -9.34
CA LYS A 86 -9.60 -8.17 -9.03
C LYS A 86 -9.82 -8.05 -7.52
N VAL A 87 -9.06 -7.16 -6.88
CA VAL A 87 -9.21 -6.82 -5.46
C VAL A 87 -9.70 -5.39 -5.31
N ASP A 88 -10.58 -5.16 -4.33
CA ASP A 88 -11.02 -3.83 -3.97
C ASP A 88 -10.02 -3.23 -2.99
N LEU A 89 -9.72 -1.95 -3.21
CA LEU A 89 -8.84 -1.16 -2.33
C LEU A 89 -9.73 -0.34 -1.38
N TRP A 90 -9.47 -0.48 -0.10
CA TRP A 90 -10.13 0.33 0.91
C TRP A 90 -9.27 0.40 2.16
N ASP A 91 -8.81 1.61 2.50
CA ASP A 91 -8.06 1.83 3.74
C ASP A 91 -8.06 3.31 4.13
N GLU A 92 -7.63 3.61 5.36
CA GLU A 92 -7.49 4.95 5.88
C GLU A 92 -6.13 5.13 6.57
N PHE A 93 -5.43 6.22 6.23
CA PHE A 93 -4.12 6.54 6.78
C PHE A 93 -4.08 7.98 7.29
N ASN A 94 -3.27 8.21 8.31
CA ASN A 94 -3.09 9.55 8.87
C ASN A 94 -1.61 9.87 8.96
N ILE A 95 -1.24 11.10 8.60
CA ILE A 95 0.12 11.62 8.75
C ILE A 95 0.06 12.97 9.47
N VAL A 96 0.93 13.15 10.43
CA VAL A 96 1.16 14.43 11.11
C VAL A 96 2.43 15.07 10.57
N VAL A 97 2.29 16.20 9.88
CA VAL A 97 3.44 16.94 9.34
C VAL A 97 3.78 18.11 10.27
N LYS A 98 5.02 18.11 10.76
CA LYS A 98 5.59 19.16 11.61
C LYS A 98 6.70 19.90 10.87
N THR A 99 6.99 21.13 11.29
CA THR A 99 8.10 21.90 10.72
C THR A 99 9.32 21.86 11.64
N ALA A 100 10.51 21.64 11.06
CA ALA A 100 11.77 21.61 11.80
C ALA A 100 12.85 22.45 11.09
N GLU A 101 13.94 22.76 11.79
CA GLU A 101 15.12 23.39 11.19
C GLU A 101 15.94 22.36 10.41
N ASN A 102 16.10 21.16 10.98
CA ASN A 102 16.81 20.03 10.39
C ASN A 102 15.83 18.84 10.18
N PRO A 103 14.95 18.88 9.17
CA PRO A 103 13.93 17.85 9.01
C PRO A 103 14.51 16.46 8.72
N ALA A 104 15.63 16.35 8.01
CA ALA A 104 16.26 15.07 7.70
C ALA A 104 16.69 14.35 8.98
N GLU A 105 17.37 15.04 9.90
CA GLU A 105 17.79 14.47 11.18
C GLU A 105 16.59 14.09 12.06
N MET A 106 15.53 14.92 12.06
CA MET A 106 14.32 14.63 12.82
C MET A 106 13.58 13.41 12.28
N ASN A 107 13.48 13.26 10.96
CA ASN A 107 12.85 12.10 10.33
C ASN A 107 13.65 10.80 10.54
N GLU A 108 14.99 10.87 10.62
CA GLU A 108 15.82 9.71 10.93
C GLU A 108 15.70 9.25 12.39
N GLN A 109 15.39 10.15 13.30
CA GLN A 109 15.27 9.88 14.74
C GLN A 109 13.82 9.61 15.18
N GLU A 110 12.84 9.91 14.32
CA GLU A 110 11.42 9.71 14.64
C GLU A 110 11.08 8.20 14.65
N GLU A 111 10.50 7.74 15.73
CA GLU A 111 10.09 6.36 15.91
C GLU A 111 8.63 6.11 15.43
N ASP A 112 7.84 7.19 15.33
CA ASP A 112 6.46 7.15 14.87
C ASP A 112 6.40 7.32 13.35
N ALA A 113 6.03 6.26 12.64
CA ALA A 113 5.93 6.25 11.18
C ALA A 113 4.87 7.25 10.63
N ASP A 114 3.93 7.67 11.48
CA ASP A 114 2.87 8.60 11.09
C ASP A 114 3.27 10.07 11.28
N VAL A 115 4.49 10.34 11.77
CA VAL A 115 5.02 11.70 11.97
C VAL A 115 6.11 12.01 10.97
N PHE A 116 5.95 13.12 10.26
CA PHE A 116 6.91 13.57 9.24
C PHE A 116 7.30 15.03 9.45
N TYR A 117 8.58 15.36 9.25
CA TYR A 117 9.11 16.71 9.39
C TYR A 117 9.48 17.29 8.04
N ILE A 118 9.10 18.57 7.83
CA ILE A 118 9.49 19.39 6.68
C ILE A 118 10.25 20.63 7.14
N ALA A 119 10.99 21.26 6.23
CA ALA A 119 11.71 22.50 6.58
C ALA A 119 10.74 23.64 6.87
N LYS A 120 11.08 24.53 7.81
CA LYS A 120 10.29 25.73 8.12
C LYS A 120 10.14 26.67 6.92
N THR A 121 11.04 26.57 5.95
CA THR A 121 11.04 27.36 4.72
C THR A 121 10.15 26.79 3.63
N GLU A 122 9.67 25.55 3.78
CA GLU A 122 8.78 24.93 2.81
C GLU A 122 7.44 25.65 2.77
N SER A 123 6.95 25.83 1.56
CA SER A 123 5.64 26.43 1.28
C SER A 123 4.65 25.48 0.61
N HIS A 124 5.18 24.37 0.08
CA HIS A 124 4.43 23.34 -0.62
C HIS A 124 4.74 21.98 0.00
N LEU A 125 3.75 21.12 0.00
CA LEU A 125 3.85 19.75 0.46
C LEU A 125 3.55 18.83 -0.71
N ASP A 126 4.54 18.04 -1.14
CA ASP A 126 4.34 16.98 -2.12
C ASP A 126 3.79 15.75 -1.39
N VAL A 127 2.62 15.29 -1.82
CA VAL A 127 1.94 14.13 -1.25
C VAL A 127 2.02 12.88 -2.15
N SER A 128 2.76 12.97 -3.26
CA SER A 128 2.79 11.92 -4.29
C SER A 128 3.30 10.58 -3.76
N ASP A 129 4.30 10.59 -2.87
CA ASP A 129 4.88 9.37 -2.32
C ASP A 129 3.91 8.69 -1.36
N TRP A 130 3.23 9.44 -0.49
CA TRP A 130 2.18 8.89 0.38
C TRP A 130 0.98 8.36 -0.42
N LEU A 131 0.58 9.06 -1.51
CA LEU A 131 -0.48 8.56 -2.39
C LEU A 131 -0.12 7.21 -3.00
N TYR A 132 1.12 7.04 -3.45
CA TYR A 132 1.62 5.77 -3.95
C TYR A 132 1.64 4.71 -2.86
N GLU A 133 2.30 4.99 -1.75
CA GLU A 133 2.51 4.07 -0.64
C GLU A 133 1.19 3.57 -0.05
N PHE A 134 0.24 4.47 0.23
CA PHE A 134 -1.04 4.10 0.84
C PHE A 134 -1.94 3.29 -0.09
N VAL A 135 -1.93 3.57 -1.40
CA VAL A 135 -2.63 2.71 -2.36
C VAL A 135 -2.00 1.32 -2.41
N MET A 136 -0.66 1.23 -2.39
CA MET A 136 0.03 -0.05 -2.40
C MET A 136 -0.20 -0.84 -1.09
N LEU A 137 -0.23 -0.17 0.06
CA LEU A 137 -0.54 -0.77 1.36
C LEU A 137 -2.02 -1.21 1.48
N SER A 138 -2.93 -0.57 0.73
CA SER A 138 -4.35 -0.96 0.69
C SER A 138 -4.61 -2.25 -0.11
N ILE A 139 -3.60 -2.78 -0.82
CA ILE A 139 -3.70 -4.08 -1.47
C ILE A 139 -3.63 -5.15 -0.37
N PRO A 140 -4.63 -6.05 -0.25
CA PRO A 140 -4.60 -7.10 0.76
C PRO A 140 -3.30 -7.92 0.69
N PRO A 141 -2.69 -8.30 1.83
CA PRO A 141 -1.42 -9.04 1.82
C PRO A 141 -1.55 -10.50 1.37
N GLN A 142 -2.77 -11.01 1.26
CA GLN A 142 -3.07 -12.35 0.77
C GLN A 142 -4.17 -12.29 -0.28
N HIS A 143 -3.90 -12.89 -1.42
CA HIS A 143 -4.82 -12.93 -2.56
C HIS A 143 -5.06 -14.38 -2.95
N VAL A 144 -6.24 -14.89 -2.66
CA VAL A 144 -6.63 -16.24 -3.06
C VAL A 144 -7.96 -16.20 -3.77
N CYS A 145 -8.13 -17.05 -4.79
CA CYS A 145 -9.45 -17.24 -5.38
C CYS A 145 -10.43 -17.63 -4.28
N GLY A 146 -11.61 -17.01 -4.31
CA GLY A 146 -12.70 -17.38 -3.42
C GLY A 146 -13.21 -18.80 -3.68
N GLU A 147 -14.32 -19.11 -3.04
CA GLU A 147 -15.09 -20.34 -3.24
C GLU A 147 -16.41 -20.00 -3.95
N ASN A 148 -16.94 -20.94 -4.69
CA ASN A 148 -18.27 -20.83 -5.26
C ASN A 148 -19.35 -21.07 -4.18
N GLU A 149 -20.63 -20.95 -4.54
CA GLU A 149 -21.77 -21.18 -3.64
C GLU A 149 -21.82 -22.60 -3.05
N THR A 150 -21.13 -23.56 -3.67
CA THR A 150 -21.03 -24.96 -3.21
C THR A 150 -19.82 -25.23 -2.32
N GLY A 151 -18.97 -24.19 -2.05
CA GLY A 151 -17.76 -24.32 -1.24
C GLY A 151 -16.56 -24.88 -2.01
N GLU A 152 -16.62 -24.94 -3.34
CA GLU A 152 -15.51 -25.38 -4.18
C GLU A 152 -14.61 -24.19 -4.52
N SER A 153 -13.29 -24.39 -4.46
CA SER A 153 -12.31 -23.36 -4.78
C SER A 153 -12.39 -22.94 -6.25
N LEU A 154 -12.40 -21.63 -6.49
CA LEU A 154 -12.30 -21.04 -7.83
C LEU A 154 -10.88 -21.02 -8.40
N CYS A 155 -9.90 -21.57 -7.67
CA CYS A 155 -8.53 -21.73 -8.15
C CYS A 155 -8.47 -22.69 -9.35
N ASN A 156 -7.43 -22.53 -10.17
CA ASN A 156 -7.14 -23.44 -11.26
C ASN A 156 -6.91 -24.87 -10.73
N ALA A 157 -7.82 -25.80 -11.09
CA ALA A 157 -7.82 -27.16 -10.59
C ALA A 157 -6.56 -27.94 -10.97
N GLU A 158 -5.98 -27.68 -12.16
CA GLU A 158 -4.74 -28.34 -12.59
C GLU A 158 -3.55 -27.93 -11.72
N VAL A 159 -3.48 -26.63 -11.36
CA VAL A 159 -2.43 -26.11 -10.47
C VAL A 159 -2.60 -26.68 -9.07
N LEU A 160 -3.83 -26.73 -8.54
CA LEU A 160 -4.10 -27.33 -7.23
C LEU A 160 -3.65 -28.79 -7.18
N ARG A 161 -3.99 -29.58 -8.21
CA ARG A 161 -3.56 -30.98 -8.29
C ARG A 161 -2.02 -31.11 -8.28
N LYS A 162 -1.31 -30.28 -9.05
CA LYS A 162 0.16 -30.28 -9.05
C LYS A 162 0.75 -29.92 -7.68
N LEU A 163 0.14 -28.96 -6.97
CA LEU A 163 0.57 -28.61 -5.61
C LEU A 163 0.36 -29.76 -4.63
N GLU A 164 -0.74 -30.51 -4.73
CA GLU A 164 -0.99 -31.70 -3.91
C GLU A 164 0.01 -32.82 -4.21
N GLU A 165 0.30 -33.07 -5.48
CA GLU A 165 1.33 -34.06 -5.89
C GLU A 165 2.72 -33.67 -5.35
N MET A 166 3.07 -32.39 -5.37
CA MET A 166 4.34 -31.89 -4.80
C MET A 166 4.38 -32.04 -3.28
N ARG A 167 3.27 -31.75 -2.60
CA ARG A 167 3.13 -31.94 -1.15
C ARG A 167 3.36 -33.39 -0.75
N ALA A 168 2.65 -34.34 -1.41
CA ALA A 168 2.78 -35.75 -1.14
C ALA A 168 4.25 -36.23 -1.31
N LYS A 169 4.93 -35.81 -2.37
CA LYS A 169 6.35 -36.12 -2.59
C LYS A 169 7.27 -35.53 -1.51
N THR A 170 6.95 -34.33 -1.01
CA THR A 170 7.73 -33.66 0.03
C THR A 170 7.53 -34.38 1.39
N GLU A 171 6.31 -34.83 1.67
CA GLU A 171 6.01 -35.59 2.88
C GLU A 171 6.68 -36.96 2.87
N GLU A 172 6.70 -37.67 1.72
CA GLU A 172 7.48 -38.90 1.56
C GLU A 172 8.98 -38.68 1.73
N HIS A 173 9.51 -37.55 1.24
CA HIS A 173 10.94 -37.24 1.38
C HIS A 173 11.31 -36.79 2.80
N ASN A 174 10.42 -36.09 3.51
CA ASN A 174 10.60 -35.67 4.90
C ASN A 174 10.41 -36.83 5.90
N ALA A 175 9.68 -37.87 5.53
CA ALA A 175 9.60 -39.10 6.31
C ALA A 175 10.97 -39.85 6.37
N ILE A 176 11.87 -39.54 5.40
CA ILE A 176 13.28 -39.92 5.45
C ILE A 176 14.04 -38.74 6.11
N SER A 177 13.90 -38.67 7.38
CA SER A 177 14.35 -37.67 8.34
C SER A 177 15.68 -36.98 7.98
N ILE A 178 15.62 -35.74 7.50
CA ILE A 178 16.75 -34.78 7.51
C ILE A 178 17.17 -34.45 8.96
N TRP A 179 16.31 -34.73 9.94
CA TRP A 179 16.48 -34.42 11.36
C TRP A 179 17.10 -35.55 12.19
N THR A 180 17.33 -36.74 11.62
CA THR A 180 18.01 -37.87 12.33
C THR A 180 19.43 -37.51 12.80
N GLY A 181 20.05 -36.46 12.23
CA GLY A 181 21.33 -35.94 12.71
C GLY A 181 21.24 -35.12 14.01
N LEU A 182 20.05 -34.56 14.32
CA LEU A 182 19.85 -33.74 15.53
C LEU A 182 19.45 -34.53 16.78
N ASP A 183 19.01 -35.76 16.63
CA ASP A 183 18.73 -36.63 17.79
C ASP A 183 19.99 -36.87 18.64
N LYS A 184 21.18 -36.72 18.04
CA LYS A 184 22.48 -36.82 18.76
C LYS A 184 22.72 -35.64 19.72
N PHE A 185 21.96 -34.56 19.65
CA PHE A 185 22.08 -33.37 20.52
C PHE A 185 21.05 -33.36 21.66
N LYS A 186 20.14 -34.33 21.72
CA LYS A 186 19.16 -34.45 22.80
C LYS A 186 19.66 -35.20 24.03
N GLU A 187 20.84 -35.82 23.94
CA GLU A 187 21.47 -36.58 25.06
C GLU A 187 22.70 -35.80 25.58
N ASN A 188 22.49 -34.62 26.18
CA ASN A 188 23.42 -33.99 27.11
C ASN A 188 22.67 -33.10 28.09
#